data_93db4b5c21d5886ac0170191ffd5e56a
#
_entry.id   93db4b5c21d5886ac0170191ffd5e56a
#
_cell.length_a   1.000
_cell.length_b   1.000
_cell.length_c   1.000
_cell.angle_alpha   90.00
_cell.angle_beta   90.00
_cell.angle_gamma   90.00
#
_symmetry.space_group_name_H-M   'P 1'
#
loop_
_entity.id
_entity.type
_entity.pdbx_description
1 polymer ?
#
loop_
_entity_poly.entity_id
_entity_poly.type
_entity_poly.pdbx_seq_one_letter_code
_entity_poly.pdbx_strand_id
1 'polypeptide(L)'
;MSITKELNITRINNGLRENILDLIIEEIPLDVFVNTEFYAALMCTPLEVKELAIGFLFSEGVISSADFIKSIEHPFENRLCVILNHEINVDPRSVRAITSGCGKGSVHVISLEEGSLKPIDSNSKFAASDILKLMKEFNSKSDLFKQTGGVHSCCICSAESILLFSEDIGRHNALDKVVGKALLSSLDLKDKLVMTTGRISSDIVVKVAKAGIQIIVSHSAPTSLALSIAKAANITIIGFARGSRMNIYCNEHRVF
;
A
#
# COMPACT_ATOMS: atom_id res chain seq x y z
N MET A 1 8.50 14.29 13.87
CA MET A 1 7.36 15.13 13.39
C MET A 1 6.07 14.70 14.05
N SER A 2 5.12 15.66 14.24
CA SER A 2 3.73 15.29 14.61
C SER A 2 3.05 14.62 13.41
N ILE A 3 2.18 13.65 13.67
CA ILE A 3 1.40 12.94 12.63
C ILE A 3 0.14 13.75 12.29
N THR A 4 -0.32 14.55 13.24
CA THR A 4 -1.54 15.37 13.12
C THR A 4 -1.27 16.78 13.62
N LYS A 5 -2.09 17.72 13.16
CA LYS A 5 -2.08 19.11 13.57
C LYS A 5 -3.47 19.57 13.98
N GLU A 6 -3.58 20.26 15.10
CA GLU A 6 -4.83 20.89 15.51
C GLU A 6 -5.02 22.22 14.77
N LEU A 7 -6.17 22.39 14.17
CA LEU A 7 -6.55 23.62 13.49
C LEU A 7 -7.93 24.11 13.96
N ASN A 8 -8.07 25.43 14.09
CA ASN A 8 -9.38 26.04 14.28
C ASN A 8 -10.17 25.98 12.97
N ILE A 9 -11.32 25.34 13.00
CA ILE A 9 -12.23 25.23 11.86
C ILE A 9 -13.61 25.74 12.23
N THR A 10 -14.40 26.10 11.22
CA THR A 10 -15.84 26.35 11.38
C THR A 10 -16.61 25.12 10.98
N ARG A 11 -17.30 24.52 11.95
CA ARG A 11 -18.23 23.41 11.72
C ARG A 11 -19.66 23.95 11.55
N ILE A 12 -20.38 23.42 10.58
CA ILE A 12 -21.82 23.66 10.42
C ILE A 12 -22.54 22.37 10.80
N ASN A 13 -23.35 22.44 11.85
CA ASN A 13 -24.17 21.33 12.31
C ASN A 13 -25.62 21.78 12.42
N ASN A 14 -26.53 21.16 11.67
CA ASN A 14 -27.95 21.54 11.59
C ASN A 14 -28.19 23.04 11.35
N GLY A 15 -27.34 23.67 10.53
CA GLY A 15 -27.45 25.12 10.21
C GLY A 15 -26.77 26.05 11.23
N LEU A 16 -26.31 25.55 12.36
CA LEU A 16 -25.57 26.32 13.37
C LEU A 16 -24.09 26.31 13.05
N ARG A 17 -23.43 27.44 13.22
CA ARG A 17 -21.98 27.60 13.04
C ARG A 17 -21.28 27.54 14.39
N GLU A 18 -20.25 26.70 14.45
CA GLU A 18 -19.42 26.50 15.65
C GLU A 18 -17.93 26.62 15.26
N ASN A 19 -17.14 27.33 16.04
CA ASN A 19 -15.69 27.29 15.91
C ASN A 19 -15.15 26.22 16.85
N ILE A 20 -14.47 25.23 16.27
CA ILE A 20 -13.93 24.10 17.02
C ILE A 20 -12.48 23.84 16.63
N LEU A 21 -11.74 23.14 17.49
CA LEU A 21 -10.48 22.52 17.14
C LEU A 21 -10.74 21.18 16.48
N ASP A 22 -10.07 20.92 15.36
CA ASP A 22 -10.13 19.65 14.63
C ASP A 22 -8.72 19.13 14.35
N LEU A 23 -8.56 17.81 14.37
CA LEU A 23 -7.31 17.13 14.07
C LEU A 23 -7.21 16.87 12.57
N ILE A 24 -6.20 17.47 11.95
CA ILE A 24 -5.93 17.30 10.53
C ILE A 24 -4.66 16.45 10.36
N ILE A 25 -4.67 15.51 9.42
CA ILE A 25 -3.50 14.69 9.10
C ILE A 25 -2.39 15.56 8.49
N GLU A 26 -1.15 15.35 8.91
CA GLU A 26 0.01 15.98 8.30
C GLU A 26 0.43 15.24 7.03
N GLU A 27 0.70 16.01 5.98
CA GLU A 27 1.25 15.56 4.71
C GLU A 27 2.62 16.17 4.49
N ILE A 28 3.62 15.33 4.28
CA ILE A 28 5.01 15.76 4.05
C ILE A 28 5.55 15.20 2.75
N PRO A 29 6.47 15.92 2.07
CA PRO A 29 7.30 15.33 1.03
C PRO A 29 8.41 14.49 1.68
N LEU A 30 8.49 13.21 1.32
CA LEU A 30 9.64 12.35 1.65
C LEU A 30 10.54 12.23 0.44
N ASP A 31 11.75 12.82 0.52
CA ASP A 31 12.76 12.67 -0.50
C ASP A 31 13.49 11.33 -0.33
N VAL A 32 13.36 10.46 -1.31
CA VAL A 32 14.02 9.15 -1.36
C VAL A 32 15.24 9.24 -2.26
N PHE A 33 16.41 8.93 -1.69
CA PHE A 33 17.66 8.78 -2.41
C PHE A 33 18.05 7.31 -2.48
N VAL A 34 18.62 6.90 -3.60
CA VAL A 34 19.22 5.57 -3.77
C VAL A 34 20.70 5.76 -4.05
N ASN A 35 21.54 5.17 -3.21
CA ASN A 35 22.95 5.49 -3.11
C ASN A 35 23.12 7.00 -2.81
N THR A 36 23.65 7.77 -3.75
CA THR A 36 23.80 9.24 -3.63
C THR A 36 22.85 10.03 -4.52
N GLU A 37 22.05 9.32 -5.34
CA GLU A 37 21.20 9.93 -6.35
C GLU A 37 19.77 10.13 -5.85
N PHE A 38 19.20 11.30 -6.12
CA PHE A 38 17.78 11.55 -5.86
C PHE A 38 16.92 10.65 -6.76
N TYR A 39 16.01 9.91 -6.16
CA TYR A 39 15.16 8.96 -6.88
C TYR A 39 13.72 9.45 -7.03
N ALA A 40 13.07 9.85 -5.93
CA ALA A 40 11.69 10.32 -5.93
C ALA A 40 11.37 11.17 -4.69
N ALA A 41 10.34 12.02 -4.81
CA ALA A 41 9.67 12.66 -3.66
C ALA A 41 8.27 12.06 -3.52
N LEU A 42 7.96 11.50 -2.35
CA LEU A 42 6.69 10.85 -2.04
C LEU A 42 5.89 11.72 -1.07
N MET A 43 4.70 12.18 -1.47
CA MET A 43 3.78 12.84 -0.53
C MET A 43 3.15 11.79 0.38
N CYS A 44 3.39 11.85 1.69
CA CYS A 44 3.00 10.81 2.64
C CYS A 44 2.70 11.36 4.04
N THR A 45 2.14 10.51 4.90
CA THR A 45 2.12 10.77 6.34
C THR A 45 3.53 10.59 6.92
N PRO A 46 3.97 11.40 7.92
CA PRO A 46 5.29 11.30 8.57
C PRO A 46 5.41 10.08 9.51
N LEU A 47 4.83 8.98 9.14
CA LEU A 47 4.82 7.71 9.87
C LEU A 47 5.37 6.59 8.99
N GLU A 48 6.24 5.73 9.52
CA GLU A 48 6.76 4.55 8.80
C GLU A 48 7.42 4.91 7.45
N VAL A 49 8.14 6.02 7.41
CA VAL A 49 8.77 6.55 6.18
C VAL A 49 9.86 5.62 5.64
N LYS A 50 10.54 4.88 6.52
CA LYS A 50 11.53 3.87 6.15
C LYS A 50 10.87 2.71 5.40
N GLU A 51 9.79 2.20 5.94
CA GLU A 51 8.99 1.13 5.36
C GLU A 51 8.38 1.57 4.03
N LEU A 52 7.89 2.83 3.96
CA LEU A 52 7.40 3.42 2.72
C LEU A 52 8.46 3.40 1.62
N ALA A 53 9.65 3.93 1.92
CA ALA A 53 10.72 4.00 0.92
C ALA A 53 11.14 2.61 0.41
N ILE A 54 11.28 1.63 1.32
CA ILE A 54 11.67 0.26 0.95
C ILE A 54 10.58 -0.42 0.11
N GLY A 55 9.32 -0.34 0.52
CA GLY A 55 8.21 -0.92 -0.23
C GLY A 55 8.01 -0.23 -1.59
N PHE A 56 8.22 1.09 -1.67
CA PHE A 56 8.19 1.83 -2.91
C PHE A 56 9.31 1.37 -3.86
N LEU A 57 10.56 1.28 -3.40
CA LEU A 57 11.69 0.81 -4.22
C LEU A 57 11.51 -0.63 -4.70
N PHE A 58 10.92 -1.50 -3.87
CA PHE A 58 10.54 -2.85 -4.26
C PHE A 58 9.45 -2.83 -5.35
N SER A 59 8.42 -2.03 -5.16
CA SER A 59 7.32 -1.89 -6.12
C SER A 59 7.79 -1.36 -7.48
N GLU A 60 8.76 -0.44 -7.48
CA GLU A 60 9.40 0.10 -8.71
C GLU A 60 10.39 -0.92 -9.34
N GLY A 61 10.78 -1.98 -8.62
CA GLY A 61 11.71 -3.00 -9.10
C GLY A 61 13.18 -2.60 -8.96
N VAL A 62 13.48 -1.59 -8.15
CA VAL A 62 14.85 -1.15 -7.81
C VAL A 62 15.53 -2.20 -6.94
N ILE A 63 14.78 -2.80 -6.04
CA ILE A 63 15.21 -3.92 -5.20
C ILE A 63 14.24 -5.09 -5.36
N SER A 64 14.69 -6.32 -5.21
CA SER A 64 13.86 -7.53 -5.22
C SER A 64 13.75 -8.20 -3.85
N SER A 65 14.64 -7.86 -2.92
CA SER A 65 14.62 -8.32 -1.51
C SER A 65 15.37 -7.33 -0.62
N ALA A 66 15.25 -7.50 0.70
CA ALA A 66 16.01 -6.69 1.67
C ALA A 66 17.53 -6.93 1.58
N ASP A 67 17.98 -8.06 1.04
CA ASP A 67 19.42 -8.39 0.90
C ASP A 67 20.17 -7.43 -0.03
N PHE A 68 19.44 -6.72 -0.90
CA PHE A 68 20.03 -5.69 -1.75
C PHE A 68 20.40 -4.41 -0.97
N ILE A 69 19.92 -4.25 0.25
CA ILE A 69 20.11 -3.06 1.06
C ILE A 69 21.35 -3.21 1.94
N LYS A 70 22.34 -2.34 1.74
CA LYS A 70 23.54 -2.27 2.58
C LYS A 70 23.28 -1.47 3.86
N SER A 71 22.63 -0.32 3.74
CA SER A 71 22.24 0.53 4.87
C SER A 71 21.07 1.44 4.51
N ILE A 72 20.38 1.92 5.52
CA ILE A 72 19.32 2.92 5.41
C ILE A 72 19.68 4.06 6.34
N GLU A 73 19.84 5.24 5.78
CA GLU A 73 20.21 6.46 6.50
C GLU A 73 19.04 7.45 6.45
N HIS A 74 18.77 8.09 7.57
CA HIS A 74 17.71 9.07 7.73
C HIS A 74 18.30 10.40 8.23
N PRO A 75 19.06 11.12 7.36
CA PRO A 75 19.82 12.29 7.78
C PRO A 75 18.94 13.49 8.19
N PHE A 76 17.72 13.57 7.64
CA PHE A 76 16.72 14.60 7.96
C PHE A 76 15.34 13.96 8.01
N GLU A 77 14.41 14.57 8.74
CA GLU A 77 13.05 14.06 8.95
C GLU A 77 12.27 13.76 7.65
N ASN A 78 12.59 14.47 6.56
CA ASN A 78 11.95 14.31 5.25
C ASN A 78 12.88 13.73 4.17
N ARG A 79 14.05 13.20 4.56
CA ARG A 79 15.01 12.61 3.61
C ARG A 79 15.48 11.25 4.06
N LEU A 80 15.37 10.28 3.17
CA LEU A 80 15.82 8.92 3.41
C LEU A 80 16.72 8.46 2.28
N CYS A 81 17.92 7.96 2.66
CA CYS A 81 18.92 7.45 1.74
C CYS A 81 19.00 5.92 1.90
N VAL A 82 18.70 5.18 0.84
CA VAL A 82 18.84 3.72 0.78
C VAL A 82 20.13 3.40 0.03
N ILE A 83 21.12 2.90 0.75
CA ILE A 83 22.40 2.48 0.15
C ILE A 83 22.27 1.01 -0.24
N LEU A 84 22.46 0.74 -1.52
CA LEU A 84 22.43 -0.62 -2.06
C LEU A 84 23.84 -1.22 -2.10
N ASN A 85 23.91 -2.55 -2.12
CA ASN A 85 25.16 -3.28 -2.28
C ASN A 85 25.60 -3.41 -3.77
N HIS A 86 24.89 -2.77 -4.69
CA HIS A 86 25.20 -2.70 -6.12
C HIS A 86 24.85 -1.32 -6.67
N GLU A 87 25.43 -0.98 -7.81
CA GLU A 87 25.09 0.24 -8.52
C GLU A 87 23.79 0.09 -9.30
N ILE A 88 22.99 1.15 -9.31
CA ILE A 88 21.82 1.27 -10.18
C ILE A 88 21.98 2.44 -11.12
N ASN A 89 21.51 2.28 -12.35
CA ASN A 89 21.45 3.37 -13.31
C ASN A 89 20.10 4.09 -13.14
N VAL A 90 20.09 5.18 -12.39
CA VAL A 90 18.89 6.03 -12.27
C VAL A 90 18.82 6.88 -13.54
N ASP A 91 17.79 6.68 -14.38
CA ASP A 91 17.54 7.60 -15.50
C ASP A 91 17.18 8.99 -14.93
N PRO A 92 17.99 10.03 -15.15
CA PRO A 92 17.71 11.38 -14.63
C PRO A 92 16.35 11.94 -15.08
N ARG A 93 15.77 11.39 -16.15
CA ARG A 93 14.44 11.75 -16.65
C ARG A 93 13.31 11.09 -15.89
N SER A 94 13.61 10.12 -15.01
CA SER A 94 12.65 9.43 -14.16
C SER A 94 12.39 10.16 -12.82
N VAL A 95 13.07 11.26 -12.55
CA VAL A 95 12.89 12.11 -11.36
C VAL A 95 11.44 12.59 -11.28
N ARG A 96 10.71 12.15 -10.26
CA ARG A 96 9.26 12.38 -10.17
C ARG A 96 8.85 12.79 -8.77
N ALA A 97 8.02 13.86 -8.70
CA ALA A 97 7.18 14.09 -7.55
C ALA A 97 5.91 13.23 -7.68
N ILE A 98 5.70 12.32 -6.74
CA ILE A 98 4.54 11.41 -6.73
C ILE A 98 3.56 11.93 -5.70
N THR A 99 2.43 12.48 -6.16
CA THR A 99 1.37 12.94 -5.28
C THR A 99 0.57 11.77 -4.73
N SER A 100 0.06 11.90 -3.50
CA SER A 100 -0.71 10.89 -2.78
C SER A 100 -1.95 10.36 -3.53
N GLY A 101 -2.50 11.13 -4.46
CA GLY A 101 -3.70 10.79 -5.24
C GLY A 101 -3.45 10.21 -6.63
N CYS A 102 -2.27 10.42 -7.19
CA CYS A 102 -1.93 9.97 -8.55
C CYS A 102 -0.97 8.79 -8.48
N GLY A 103 -1.44 7.60 -8.79
CA GLY A 103 -0.61 6.42 -9.06
C GLY A 103 0.21 6.57 -10.36
N LYS A 104 0.84 7.74 -10.55
CA LYS A 104 1.85 7.96 -11.59
C LYS A 104 3.26 7.72 -11.05
N GLY A 105 3.41 6.73 -10.16
CA GLY A 105 4.63 5.96 -10.12
C GLY A 105 4.75 5.29 -11.48
N SER A 106 5.92 5.25 -12.02
CA SER A 106 6.20 4.54 -13.25
C SER A 106 6.18 3.02 -13.01
N VAL A 107 5.01 2.49 -12.64
CA VAL A 107 4.72 1.15 -13.12
C VAL A 107 4.74 1.32 -14.62
N HIS A 108 5.89 1.09 -15.22
CA HIS A 108 6.09 1.25 -16.64
C HIS A 108 4.91 0.56 -17.33
N VAL A 109 4.32 1.24 -18.32
CA VAL A 109 3.32 0.65 -19.22
C VAL A 109 3.77 -0.74 -19.72
N ILE A 110 5.08 -0.96 -19.80
CA ILE A 110 5.77 -2.24 -20.06
C ILE A 110 5.40 -3.36 -19.07
N SER A 111 5.08 -3.06 -17.79
CA SER A 111 4.61 -4.10 -16.83
C SER A 111 3.15 -4.49 -17.07
N LEU A 112 2.44 -3.77 -17.92
CA LEU A 112 1.05 -4.05 -18.30
C LEU A 112 0.94 -4.86 -19.60
N GLU A 113 2.05 -5.15 -20.29
CA GLU A 113 2.03 -6.08 -21.42
C GLU A 113 1.64 -7.47 -20.91
N GLU A 114 0.62 -8.05 -21.54
CA GLU A 114 0.17 -9.42 -21.26
C GLU A 114 1.39 -10.36 -21.34
N GLY A 115 1.74 -10.99 -20.20
CA GLY A 115 2.86 -11.91 -20.08
C GLY A 115 4.06 -11.43 -19.29
N SER A 116 4.14 -10.16 -18.85
CA SER A 116 5.26 -9.66 -18.03
C SER A 116 5.19 -10.12 -16.56
N LEU A 117 3.99 -10.41 -16.03
CA LEU A 117 3.78 -10.92 -14.68
C LEU A 117 3.68 -12.45 -14.71
N LYS A 118 4.53 -13.12 -13.93
CA LYS A 118 4.41 -14.57 -13.75
C LYS A 118 3.15 -14.87 -12.91
N PRO A 119 2.29 -15.83 -13.35
CA PRO A 119 1.16 -16.25 -12.55
C PRO A 119 1.62 -16.75 -11.18
N ILE A 120 0.93 -16.35 -10.12
CA ILE A 120 1.22 -16.84 -8.77
C ILE A 120 0.75 -18.28 -8.66
N ASP A 121 1.71 -19.17 -8.40
CA ASP A 121 1.46 -20.58 -8.13
C ASP A 121 1.26 -20.80 -6.63
N SER A 122 0.01 -20.86 -6.20
CA SER A 122 -0.37 -21.15 -4.84
C SER A 122 -1.73 -21.83 -4.79
N ASN A 123 -1.80 -22.86 -3.95
CA ASN A 123 -3.01 -23.64 -3.69
C ASN A 123 -3.68 -23.26 -2.35
N SER A 124 -3.23 -22.20 -1.69
CA SER A 124 -3.81 -21.78 -0.41
C SER A 124 -5.24 -21.33 -0.58
N LYS A 125 -6.07 -21.76 0.37
CA LYS A 125 -7.50 -21.45 0.41
C LYS A 125 -7.85 -20.74 1.72
N PHE A 126 -8.82 -19.85 1.66
CA PHE A 126 -9.31 -19.08 2.79
C PHE A 126 -10.82 -19.25 2.93
N ALA A 127 -11.29 -19.47 4.15
CA ALA A 127 -12.72 -19.49 4.40
C ALA A 127 -13.31 -18.08 4.23
N ALA A 128 -14.45 -17.98 3.57
CA ALA A 128 -15.16 -16.71 3.40
C ALA A 128 -15.47 -16.03 4.73
N SER A 129 -15.80 -16.81 5.76
CA SER A 129 -16.05 -16.34 7.12
C SER A 129 -14.83 -15.67 7.76
N ASP A 130 -13.63 -16.24 7.54
CA ASP A 130 -12.38 -15.72 8.10
C ASP A 130 -11.98 -14.41 7.43
N ILE A 131 -12.12 -14.33 6.10
CA ILE A 131 -11.91 -13.07 5.36
C ILE A 131 -12.81 -11.96 5.90
N LEU A 132 -14.10 -12.22 6.11
CA LEU A 132 -15.04 -11.23 6.64
C LEU A 132 -14.74 -10.85 8.09
N LYS A 133 -14.31 -11.81 8.92
CA LYS A 133 -13.87 -11.57 10.30
C LYS A 133 -12.63 -10.65 10.32
N LEU A 134 -11.61 -10.97 9.52
CA LEU A 134 -10.40 -10.16 9.38
C LEU A 134 -10.72 -8.75 8.84
N MET A 135 -11.64 -8.62 7.88
CA MET A 135 -12.07 -7.33 7.37
C MET A 135 -12.76 -6.48 8.45
N LYS A 136 -13.57 -7.09 9.32
CA LYS A 136 -14.18 -6.40 10.45
C LYS A 136 -13.13 -5.89 11.44
N GLU A 137 -12.14 -6.72 11.78
CA GLU A 137 -11.01 -6.34 12.63
C GLU A 137 -10.21 -5.22 11.98
N PHE A 138 -9.83 -5.35 10.70
CA PHE A 138 -9.11 -4.36 9.93
C PHE A 138 -9.79 -2.98 9.95
N ASN A 139 -11.10 -2.93 9.69
CA ASN A 139 -11.86 -1.67 9.69
C ASN A 139 -11.91 -1.00 11.08
N SER A 140 -11.77 -1.76 12.16
CA SER A 140 -11.75 -1.20 13.51
C SER A 140 -10.37 -0.73 13.98
N LYS A 141 -9.31 -1.11 13.26
CA LYS A 141 -7.92 -0.96 13.70
C LYS A 141 -7.36 0.46 13.52
N SER A 142 -7.92 1.23 12.59
CA SER A 142 -7.42 2.57 12.26
C SER A 142 -7.89 3.61 13.26
N ASP A 143 -7.05 3.98 14.21
CA ASP A 143 -7.33 5.08 15.13
C ASP A 143 -7.07 6.43 14.44
N LEU A 144 -6.10 6.50 13.55
CA LEU A 144 -5.78 7.72 12.80
C LEU A 144 -6.94 8.13 11.87
N PHE A 145 -7.56 7.14 11.20
CA PHE A 145 -8.77 7.39 10.39
C PHE A 145 -9.95 7.86 11.25
N LYS A 146 -10.17 7.26 12.43
CA LYS A 146 -11.25 7.68 13.34
C LYS A 146 -11.09 9.11 13.80
N GLN A 147 -9.85 9.57 13.98
CA GLN A 147 -9.53 10.91 14.47
C GLN A 147 -9.59 11.96 13.35
N THR A 148 -9.12 11.63 12.15
CA THR A 148 -8.87 12.61 11.09
C THR A 148 -9.70 12.38 9.83
N GLY A 149 -10.18 11.16 9.58
CA GLY A 149 -10.82 10.78 8.31
C GLY A 149 -9.90 10.84 7.08
N GLY A 150 -8.60 11.18 7.26
CA GLY A 150 -7.69 11.60 6.19
C GLY A 150 -6.73 10.52 5.68
N VAL A 151 -6.86 9.25 6.08
CA VAL A 151 -5.93 8.19 5.70
C VAL A 151 -6.60 6.98 5.08
N HIS A 152 -5.82 6.26 4.28
CA HIS A 152 -6.09 4.91 3.85
C HIS A 152 -5.30 3.92 4.70
N SER A 153 -5.85 2.72 4.88
CA SER A 153 -5.19 1.64 5.59
C SER A 153 -4.91 0.47 4.66
N CYS A 154 -3.86 -0.28 4.97
CA CYS A 154 -3.51 -1.54 4.34
C CYS A 154 -2.97 -2.51 5.39
N CYS A 155 -3.24 -3.82 5.22
CA CYS A 155 -2.67 -4.85 6.07
C CYS A 155 -2.35 -6.12 5.30
N ILE A 156 -1.41 -6.90 5.83
CA ILE A 156 -1.10 -8.27 5.39
C ILE A 156 -1.61 -9.22 6.46
N CYS A 157 -2.35 -10.26 6.03
CA CYS A 157 -2.97 -11.22 6.93
C CYS A 157 -2.55 -12.66 6.57
N SER A 158 -2.48 -13.52 7.60
CA SER A 158 -2.66 -14.96 7.45
C SER A 158 -4.16 -15.29 7.35
N ALA A 159 -4.51 -16.57 7.32
CA ALA A 159 -5.92 -16.98 7.43
C ALA A 159 -6.54 -16.63 8.79
N GLU A 160 -5.74 -16.47 9.83
CA GLU A 160 -6.19 -16.37 11.24
C GLU A 160 -6.10 -14.96 11.81
N SER A 161 -5.13 -14.14 11.35
CA SER A 161 -4.80 -12.86 11.99
C SER A 161 -4.21 -11.84 11.05
N ILE A 162 -4.31 -10.56 11.44
CA ILE A 162 -3.58 -9.45 10.83
C ILE A 162 -2.13 -9.51 11.32
N LEU A 163 -1.19 -9.69 10.41
CA LEU A 163 0.25 -9.78 10.69
C LEU A 163 0.92 -8.40 10.67
N LEU A 164 0.62 -7.60 9.68
CA LEU A 164 1.16 -6.25 9.48
C LEU A 164 0.03 -5.29 9.14
N PHE A 165 0.15 -4.05 9.61
CA PHE A 165 -0.82 -2.98 9.38
C PHE A 165 -0.07 -1.65 9.18
N SER A 166 -0.54 -0.82 8.25
CA SER A 166 -0.03 0.54 8.00
C SER A 166 -1.12 1.46 7.49
N GLU A 167 -0.89 2.75 7.70
CA GLU A 167 -1.77 3.83 7.25
C GLU A 167 -0.98 4.92 6.53
N ASP A 168 -1.62 5.54 5.57
CA ASP A 168 -1.09 6.70 4.84
C ASP A 168 -2.22 7.50 4.20
N ILE A 169 -1.98 8.79 3.90
CA ILE A 169 -2.90 9.60 3.09
C ILE A 169 -3.12 8.99 1.70
N GLY A 170 -2.13 8.27 1.17
CA GLY A 170 -2.17 7.58 -0.12
C GLY A 170 -2.40 6.07 0.02
N ARG A 171 -3.41 5.51 -0.68
CA ARG A 171 -3.64 4.05 -0.68
C ARG A 171 -2.45 3.24 -1.21
N HIS A 172 -1.68 3.82 -2.15
CA HIS A 172 -0.47 3.18 -2.70
C HIS A 172 0.64 3.16 -1.65
N ASN A 173 0.81 4.26 -0.93
CA ASN A 173 1.77 4.37 0.16
C ASN A 173 1.43 3.41 1.30
N ALA A 174 0.16 3.29 1.68
CA ALA A 174 -0.26 2.34 2.72
C ALA A 174 0.11 0.89 2.34
N LEU A 175 -0.04 0.52 1.05
CA LEU A 175 0.41 -0.78 0.53
C LEU A 175 1.94 -0.89 0.55
N ASP A 176 2.65 0.13 0.06
CA ASP A 176 4.11 0.12 0.07
C ASP A 176 4.67 0.00 1.49
N LYS A 177 4.08 0.69 2.47
CA LYS A 177 4.45 0.56 3.89
C LYS A 177 4.35 -0.88 4.40
N VAL A 178 3.23 -1.57 4.17
CA VAL A 178 3.10 -2.96 4.67
C VAL A 178 4.01 -3.93 3.92
N VAL A 179 4.26 -3.73 2.62
CA VAL A 179 5.23 -4.51 1.85
C VAL A 179 6.65 -4.25 2.35
N GLY A 180 7.01 -2.98 2.58
CA GLY A 180 8.30 -2.62 3.16
C GLY A 180 8.52 -3.21 4.55
N LYS A 181 7.49 -3.21 5.42
CA LYS A 181 7.53 -3.92 6.71
C LYS A 181 7.80 -5.41 6.53
N ALA A 182 7.10 -6.05 5.59
CA ALA A 182 7.28 -7.47 5.32
C ALA A 182 8.71 -7.79 4.90
N LEU A 183 9.27 -6.99 3.98
CA LEU A 183 10.66 -7.14 3.52
C LEU A 183 11.67 -6.95 4.66
N LEU A 184 11.52 -5.88 5.45
CA LEU A 184 12.43 -5.57 6.56
C LEU A 184 12.35 -6.58 7.71
N SER A 185 11.21 -7.24 7.90
CA SER A 185 11.03 -8.31 8.90
C SER A 185 11.23 -9.71 8.35
N SER A 186 11.62 -9.84 7.07
CA SER A 186 11.76 -11.13 6.38
C SER A 186 10.51 -12.01 6.47
N LEU A 187 9.32 -11.37 6.47
CA LEU A 187 8.05 -12.08 6.48
C LEU A 187 7.80 -12.73 5.11
N ASP A 188 7.62 -14.04 5.08
CA ASP A 188 7.19 -14.74 3.87
C ASP A 188 5.77 -14.34 3.50
N LEU A 189 5.61 -13.78 2.29
CA LEU A 189 4.33 -13.32 1.75
C LEU A 189 3.56 -14.41 1.00
N LYS A 190 4.19 -15.57 0.82
CA LYS A 190 3.50 -16.74 0.28
C LYS A 190 2.31 -17.09 1.19
N ASP A 191 1.20 -17.45 0.59
CA ASP A 191 -0.01 -17.86 1.30
C ASP A 191 -0.56 -16.78 2.25
N LYS A 192 -0.40 -15.52 1.87
CA LYS A 192 -0.97 -14.38 2.56
C LYS A 192 -2.03 -13.69 1.69
N LEU A 193 -2.84 -12.88 2.33
CA LEU A 193 -3.74 -11.96 1.68
C LEU A 193 -3.45 -10.52 2.11
N VAL A 194 -3.76 -9.57 1.24
CA VAL A 194 -3.69 -8.14 1.54
C VAL A 194 -5.09 -7.55 1.61
N MET A 195 -5.36 -6.73 2.63
CA MET A 195 -6.60 -5.96 2.74
C MET A 195 -6.28 -4.47 2.61
N THR A 196 -7.16 -3.73 1.94
CA THR A 196 -7.02 -2.27 1.74
C THR A 196 -8.36 -1.56 1.86
N THR A 197 -8.33 -0.29 2.27
CA THR A 197 -9.51 0.58 2.28
C THR A 197 -9.75 1.23 0.91
N GLY A 198 -8.74 1.29 0.06
CA GLY A 198 -8.79 1.97 -1.23
C GLY A 198 -9.38 1.14 -2.36
N ARG A 199 -9.68 1.79 -3.49
CA ARG A 199 -10.02 1.09 -4.74
C ARG A 199 -8.88 0.18 -5.17
N ILE A 200 -9.21 -0.96 -5.77
CA ILE A 200 -8.22 -1.87 -6.37
C ILE A 200 -8.00 -1.42 -7.83
N SER A 201 -6.96 -0.61 -8.04
CA SER A 201 -6.51 -0.17 -9.38
C SER A 201 -5.50 -1.14 -9.96
N SER A 202 -5.21 -0.99 -11.27
CA SER A 202 -4.16 -1.76 -11.97
C SER A 202 -2.82 -1.71 -11.25
N ASP A 203 -2.40 -0.52 -10.79
CA ASP A 203 -1.13 -0.33 -10.07
C ASP A 203 -1.08 -1.12 -8.76
N ILE A 204 -2.19 -1.14 -8.00
CA ILE A 204 -2.29 -1.96 -6.77
C ILE A 204 -2.12 -3.44 -7.09
N VAL A 205 -2.76 -3.94 -8.16
CA VAL A 205 -2.62 -5.35 -8.56
C VAL A 205 -1.20 -5.69 -8.96
N VAL A 206 -0.53 -4.82 -9.73
CA VAL A 206 0.87 -5.03 -10.13
C VAL A 206 1.81 -5.06 -8.92
N LYS A 207 1.64 -4.15 -7.96
CA LYS A 207 2.44 -4.14 -6.71
C LYS A 207 2.23 -5.43 -5.91
N VAL A 208 0.99 -5.87 -5.78
CA VAL A 208 0.63 -7.12 -5.06
C VAL A 208 1.16 -8.36 -5.79
N ALA A 209 1.11 -8.36 -7.14
CA ALA A 209 1.69 -9.43 -7.94
C ALA A 209 3.21 -9.55 -7.76
N LYS A 210 3.94 -8.42 -7.77
CA LYS A 210 5.38 -8.37 -7.49
C LYS A 210 5.71 -8.90 -6.10
N ALA A 211 4.85 -8.60 -5.11
CA ALA A 211 5.00 -9.12 -3.75
C ALA A 211 4.66 -10.61 -3.60
N GLY A 212 4.13 -11.26 -4.65
CA GLY A 212 3.75 -12.67 -4.60
C GLY A 212 2.50 -12.97 -3.78
N ILE A 213 1.71 -11.95 -3.43
CA ILE A 213 0.49 -12.10 -2.65
C ILE A 213 -0.68 -12.49 -3.57
N GLN A 214 -1.42 -13.51 -3.20
CA GLN A 214 -2.39 -14.17 -4.07
C GLN A 214 -3.83 -13.67 -3.96
N ILE A 215 -4.19 -12.91 -2.91
CA ILE A 215 -5.55 -12.42 -2.68
C ILE A 215 -5.50 -10.95 -2.28
N ILE A 216 -6.33 -10.14 -2.94
CA ILE A 216 -6.58 -8.74 -2.58
C ILE A 216 -8.02 -8.61 -2.12
N VAL A 217 -8.22 -8.06 -0.93
CA VAL A 217 -9.53 -7.79 -0.35
C VAL A 217 -9.69 -6.29 -0.12
N SER A 218 -10.81 -5.71 -0.54
CA SER A 218 -11.13 -4.31 -0.26
C SER A 218 -12.62 -4.14 0.07
N HIS A 219 -12.93 -3.13 0.87
CA HIS A 219 -14.32 -2.70 0.99
C HIS A 219 -14.77 -1.78 -0.17
N SER A 220 -13.85 -1.43 -1.07
CA SER A 220 -14.09 -0.64 -2.28
C SER A 220 -14.14 -1.53 -3.54
N ALA A 221 -14.24 -0.90 -4.72
CA ALA A 221 -14.38 -1.59 -6.01
C ALA A 221 -13.03 -1.77 -6.72
N PRO A 222 -12.89 -2.83 -7.56
CA PRO A 222 -11.82 -2.94 -8.54
C PRO A 222 -12.15 -2.15 -9.82
N THR A 223 -11.10 -1.85 -10.61
CA THR A 223 -11.24 -1.34 -11.98
C THR A 223 -11.21 -2.50 -12.98
N SER A 224 -11.73 -2.30 -14.20
CA SER A 224 -11.73 -3.32 -15.25
C SER A 224 -10.31 -3.77 -15.63
N LEU A 225 -9.36 -2.83 -15.75
CA LEU A 225 -7.96 -3.14 -16.05
C LEU A 225 -7.31 -3.94 -14.90
N ALA A 226 -7.61 -3.60 -13.64
CA ALA A 226 -7.16 -4.37 -12.49
C ALA A 226 -7.62 -5.84 -12.57
N LEU A 227 -8.87 -6.09 -12.99
CA LEU A 227 -9.40 -7.45 -13.15
C LEU A 227 -8.69 -8.23 -14.27
N SER A 228 -8.38 -7.58 -15.40
CA SER A 228 -7.63 -8.22 -16.50
C SER A 228 -6.25 -8.65 -16.04
N ILE A 229 -5.51 -7.76 -15.35
CA ILE A 229 -4.17 -8.05 -14.82
C ILE A 229 -4.24 -9.15 -13.74
N ALA A 230 -5.21 -9.09 -12.83
CA ALA A 230 -5.37 -10.07 -11.76
C ALA A 230 -5.66 -11.48 -12.30
N LYS A 231 -6.47 -11.58 -13.36
CA LYS A 231 -6.72 -12.87 -14.05
C LYS A 231 -5.44 -13.44 -14.64
N ALA A 232 -4.66 -12.63 -15.34
CA ALA A 232 -3.39 -13.04 -15.93
C ALA A 232 -2.35 -13.42 -14.87
N ALA A 233 -2.29 -12.69 -13.75
CA ALA A 233 -1.37 -12.96 -12.63
C ALA A 233 -1.87 -14.04 -11.66
N ASN A 234 -3.04 -14.63 -11.90
CA ASN A 234 -3.69 -15.61 -11.02
C ASN A 234 -3.90 -15.07 -9.59
N ILE A 235 -4.35 -13.80 -9.46
CA ILE A 235 -4.68 -13.16 -8.19
C ILE A 235 -6.20 -13.15 -8.01
N THR A 236 -6.68 -13.53 -6.82
CA THR A 236 -8.08 -13.40 -6.44
C THR A 236 -8.39 -11.97 -6.02
N ILE A 237 -9.40 -11.35 -6.62
CA ILE A 237 -9.89 -10.03 -6.23
C ILE A 237 -11.24 -10.13 -5.54
N ILE A 238 -11.30 -9.59 -4.33
CA ILE A 238 -12.50 -9.47 -3.51
C ILE A 238 -12.75 -7.99 -3.24
N GLY A 239 -13.91 -7.50 -3.68
CA GLY A 239 -14.34 -6.13 -3.43
C GLY A 239 -15.63 -6.07 -2.60
N PHE A 240 -15.98 -4.86 -2.13
CA PHE A 240 -17.16 -4.60 -1.32
C PHE A 240 -17.28 -5.51 -0.08
N ALA A 241 -16.14 -5.95 0.47
CA ALA A 241 -16.10 -6.78 1.67
C ALA A 241 -16.51 -5.96 2.89
N ARG A 242 -17.73 -6.15 3.38
CA ARG A 242 -18.27 -5.44 4.55
C ARG A 242 -19.45 -6.20 5.17
N GLY A 243 -19.55 -6.17 6.50
CA GLY A 243 -20.59 -6.89 7.22
C GLY A 243 -20.51 -8.40 6.96
N SER A 244 -21.56 -8.96 6.38
CA SER A 244 -21.66 -10.40 6.05
C SER A 244 -21.53 -10.68 4.54
N ARG A 245 -21.13 -9.71 3.72
CA ARG A 245 -21.06 -9.85 2.25
C ARG A 245 -19.72 -9.43 1.68
N MET A 246 -19.34 -10.05 0.57
CA MET A 246 -18.23 -9.65 -0.31
C MET A 246 -18.52 -10.13 -1.74
N ASN A 247 -17.88 -9.49 -2.72
CA ASN A 247 -17.96 -9.88 -4.12
C ASN A 247 -16.62 -10.42 -4.57
N ILE A 248 -16.57 -11.64 -5.10
CA ILE A 248 -15.39 -12.23 -5.71
C ILE A 248 -15.46 -11.96 -7.20
N TYR A 249 -14.47 -11.28 -7.76
CA TYR A 249 -14.48 -10.83 -9.16
C TYR A 249 -13.70 -11.74 -10.09
N CYS A 250 -12.70 -12.46 -9.59
CA CYS A 250 -11.91 -13.41 -10.36
C CYS A 250 -11.19 -14.40 -9.45
N ASN A 251 -10.81 -15.55 -10.01
CA ASN A 251 -10.03 -16.62 -9.38
C ASN A 251 -10.62 -17.07 -8.02
N GLU A 252 -11.93 -17.37 -8.03
CA GLU A 252 -12.73 -17.70 -6.84
C GLU A 252 -12.32 -19.00 -6.15
N HIS A 253 -11.56 -19.85 -6.81
CA HIS A 253 -11.14 -21.17 -6.30
C HIS A 253 -10.33 -21.13 -4.99
N ARG A 254 -9.85 -19.94 -4.58
CA ARG A 254 -9.15 -19.74 -3.30
C ARG A 254 -10.07 -19.40 -2.12
N VAL A 255 -11.37 -19.27 -2.36
CA VAL A 255 -12.34 -18.90 -1.32
C VAL A 255 -13.41 -19.99 -1.21
N PHE A 256 -13.66 -20.48 0.00
CA PHE A 256 -14.68 -21.52 0.25
C PHE A 256 -15.58 -21.16 1.41
#